data_ced4e8a1a444c93185e6bb0129187f66
#
_entry.id   ced4e8a1a444c93185e6bb0129187f66
#
_cell.length_a   1.000
_cell.length_b   1.000
_cell.length_c   1.000
_cell.angle_alpha   90.00
_cell.angle_beta   90.00
_cell.angle_gamma   90.00
#
_symmetry.space_group_name_H-M   'P 1'
#
loop_
_entity.id
_entity.type
_entity.pdbx_description
1 polymer ?
#
loop_
_entity_poly.entity_id
_entity_poly.type
_entity_poly.pdbx_seq_one_letter_code
_entity_poly.pdbx_strand_id
1 'polypeptide(L)'
;MDAVLGGIPWAAVVLASTMIIIDYFFGIAVAAIKKELTSAKMREGLLHKVCLFLVLIAGIIIKWFFLLVQIPEPMIDVFGLSFVLQLFGVETIVEIPACVFVCTAIMLMETFSILENFARINTRAAQL
;
A
#
# COMPACT_ATOMS: atom_id res chain seq x y z
N MET A 1 15.03 20.97 -9.16
CA MET A 1 14.07 19.92 -9.54
C MET A 1 14.61 18.52 -9.25
N ASP A 2 15.86 18.22 -9.59
CA ASP A 2 16.46 16.90 -9.36
C ASP A 2 16.53 16.54 -7.87
N ALA A 3 16.82 17.51 -6.98
CA ALA A 3 16.84 17.29 -5.54
C ALA A 3 15.45 16.94 -4.99
N VAL A 4 14.40 17.54 -5.53
CA VAL A 4 13.02 17.27 -5.15
C VAL A 4 12.60 15.89 -5.61
N LEU A 5 12.88 15.53 -6.86
CA LEU A 5 12.58 14.22 -7.41
C LEU A 5 13.42 13.12 -6.74
N GLY A 6 14.68 13.40 -6.46
CA GLY A 6 15.57 12.46 -5.77
C GLY A 6 15.18 12.18 -4.32
N GLY A 7 14.41 13.07 -3.69
CA GLY A 7 13.94 12.90 -2.32
C GLY A 7 12.71 12.01 -2.19
N ILE A 8 12.06 11.65 -3.29
CA ILE A 8 10.87 10.79 -3.27
C ILE A 8 11.30 9.33 -3.28
N PRO A 9 10.71 8.47 -2.42
CA PRO A 9 11.04 7.05 -2.40
C PRO A 9 10.38 6.32 -3.56
N TRP A 10 10.90 6.52 -4.76
CA TRP A 10 10.32 5.97 -6.00
C TRP A 10 10.17 4.45 -5.98
N ALA A 11 11.12 3.74 -5.37
CA ALA A 11 11.02 2.28 -5.25
C ALA A 11 9.77 1.87 -4.48
N ALA A 12 9.48 2.53 -3.36
CA ALA A 12 8.28 2.25 -2.57
C ALA A 12 7.01 2.63 -3.32
N VAL A 13 7.01 3.76 -4.03
CA VAL A 13 5.87 4.22 -4.83
C VAL A 13 5.57 3.23 -5.96
N VAL A 14 6.59 2.78 -6.68
CA VAL A 14 6.43 1.82 -7.78
C VAL A 14 5.93 0.47 -7.24
N LEU A 15 6.46 -0.01 -6.12
CA LEU A 15 6.01 -1.25 -5.51
C LEU A 15 4.55 -1.16 -5.06
N ALA A 16 4.17 -0.08 -4.39
CA ALA A 16 2.78 0.13 -3.96
C ALA A 16 1.83 0.17 -5.16
N SER A 17 2.19 0.90 -6.22
CA SER A 17 1.39 1.00 -7.45
C SER A 17 1.23 -0.36 -8.11
N THR A 18 2.32 -1.13 -8.20
CA THR A 18 2.32 -2.49 -8.77
C THR A 18 1.40 -3.41 -7.99
N MET A 19 1.45 -3.35 -6.66
CA MET A 19 0.59 -4.16 -5.80
C MET A 19 -0.89 -3.82 -5.99
N ILE A 20 -1.23 -2.55 -6.12
CA ILE A 20 -2.61 -2.11 -6.40
C ILE A 20 -3.10 -2.71 -7.72
N ILE A 21 -2.28 -2.64 -8.76
CA ILE A 21 -2.63 -3.16 -10.08
C ILE A 21 -2.80 -4.68 -10.04
N ILE A 22 -1.87 -5.39 -9.42
CA ILE A 22 -1.91 -6.85 -9.29
C ILE A 22 -3.17 -7.29 -8.53
N ASP A 23 -3.49 -6.64 -7.43
CA ASP A 23 -4.67 -6.98 -6.65
C ASP A 23 -5.96 -6.78 -7.46
N TYR A 24 -6.04 -5.68 -8.23
CA TYR A 24 -7.19 -5.41 -9.08
C TYR A 24 -7.40 -6.52 -10.11
N PHE A 25 -6.35 -6.90 -10.86
CA PHE A 25 -6.44 -7.95 -11.85
C PHE A 25 -6.73 -9.31 -11.22
N PHE A 26 -6.14 -9.59 -10.06
CA PHE A 26 -6.39 -10.84 -9.34
C PHE A 26 -7.84 -10.92 -8.87
N GLY A 27 -8.39 -9.81 -8.37
CA GLY A 27 -9.81 -9.71 -7.99
C GLY A 27 -10.75 -9.97 -9.16
N ILE A 28 -10.45 -9.41 -10.34
CA ILE A 28 -11.21 -9.67 -11.56
C ILE A 28 -11.15 -11.16 -11.93
N ALA A 29 -9.97 -11.77 -11.87
CA ALA A 29 -9.78 -13.18 -12.20
C ALA A 29 -10.62 -14.07 -11.26
N VAL A 30 -10.62 -13.79 -9.96
CA VAL A 30 -11.41 -14.54 -8.98
C VAL A 30 -12.91 -14.38 -9.26
N ALA A 31 -13.37 -13.17 -9.54
CA ALA A 31 -14.77 -12.91 -9.86
C ALA A 31 -15.21 -13.63 -11.15
N ALA A 32 -14.33 -13.67 -12.15
CA ALA A 32 -14.60 -14.40 -13.39
C ALA A 32 -14.70 -15.92 -13.15
N ILE A 33 -13.82 -16.49 -12.34
CA ILE A 33 -13.85 -17.91 -11.97
C ILE A 33 -15.15 -18.25 -11.24
N LYS A 34 -15.61 -17.37 -10.36
CA LYS A 34 -16.84 -17.56 -9.60
C LYS A 34 -18.10 -17.19 -10.38
N LYS A 35 -17.97 -16.70 -11.61
CA LYS A 35 -19.07 -16.22 -12.45
C LYS A 35 -19.88 -15.09 -11.79
N GLU A 36 -19.23 -14.30 -10.95
CA GLU A 36 -19.83 -13.16 -10.24
C GLU A 36 -19.42 -11.82 -10.89
N LEU A 37 -18.72 -11.86 -12.02
CA LEU A 37 -18.21 -10.66 -12.68
C LEU A 37 -19.33 -9.87 -13.30
N THR A 38 -19.57 -8.67 -12.78
CA THR A 38 -20.54 -7.72 -13.31
C THR A 38 -19.88 -6.37 -13.55
N SER A 39 -20.46 -5.56 -14.42
CA SER A 39 -19.96 -4.20 -14.68
C SER A 39 -19.98 -3.33 -13.42
N ALA A 40 -20.98 -3.52 -12.56
CA ALA A 40 -21.08 -2.81 -11.28
C ALA A 40 -19.93 -3.18 -10.34
N LYS A 41 -19.61 -4.46 -10.19
CA LYS A 41 -18.50 -4.94 -9.38
C LYS A 41 -17.16 -4.41 -9.89
N MET A 42 -16.96 -4.41 -11.21
CA MET A 42 -15.74 -3.88 -11.81
C MET A 42 -15.57 -2.39 -11.53
N ARG A 43 -16.65 -1.63 -11.62
CA ARG A 43 -16.61 -0.19 -11.32
C ARG A 43 -16.33 0.10 -9.85
N GLU A 44 -16.92 -0.65 -8.93
CA GLU A 44 -16.65 -0.51 -7.50
C GLU A 44 -15.18 -0.80 -7.19
N GLY A 45 -14.65 -1.90 -7.73
CA GLY A 45 -13.24 -2.26 -7.56
C GLY A 45 -12.30 -1.20 -8.12
N LEU A 46 -12.61 -0.70 -9.32
CA LEU A 46 -11.82 0.35 -9.95
C LEU A 46 -11.86 1.65 -9.13
N LEU A 47 -13.04 2.05 -8.65
CA LEU A 47 -13.19 3.24 -7.83
C LEU A 47 -12.36 3.14 -6.55
N HIS A 48 -12.38 1.99 -5.88
CA HIS A 48 -11.58 1.74 -4.70
C HIS A 48 -10.08 1.89 -5.00
N LYS A 49 -9.62 1.34 -6.12
CA LYS A 49 -8.21 1.45 -6.54
C LYS A 49 -7.82 2.88 -6.90
N VAL A 50 -8.71 3.63 -7.53
CA VAL A 50 -8.50 5.06 -7.80
C VAL A 50 -8.33 5.82 -6.48
N CYS A 51 -9.15 5.54 -5.46
CA CYS A 51 -9.01 6.14 -4.14
C CYS A 51 -7.64 5.83 -3.52
N LEU A 52 -7.16 4.59 -3.63
CA LEU A 52 -5.83 4.21 -3.14
C LEU A 52 -4.71 4.97 -3.87
N PHE A 53 -4.82 5.14 -5.19
CA PHE A 53 -3.86 5.95 -5.95
C PHE A 53 -3.90 7.42 -5.53
N LEU A 54 -5.08 7.96 -5.23
CA LEU A 54 -5.20 9.33 -4.73
C LEU A 54 -4.52 9.49 -3.36
N VAL A 55 -4.66 8.51 -2.47
CA VAL A 55 -3.95 8.48 -1.19
C VAL A 55 -2.44 8.44 -1.40
N LEU A 56 -1.97 7.64 -2.35
CA LEU A 56 -0.55 7.55 -2.69
C LEU A 56 -0.02 8.88 -3.24
N ILE A 57 -0.77 9.53 -4.13
CA ILE A 57 -0.44 10.85 -4.68
C ILE A 57 -0.41 11.88 -3.56
N ALA A 58 -1.35 11.85 -2.63
CA ALA A 58 -1.37 12.75 -1.47
C ALA A 58 -0.10 12.59 -0.62
N GLY A 59 0.37 11.35 -0.43
CA GLY A 59 1.64 11.09 0.26
C GLY A 59 2.83 11.72 -0.46
N ILE A 60 2.88 11.63 -1.78
CA ILE A 60 3.92 12.24 -2.60
C ILE A 60 3.87 13.77 -2.50
N ILE A 61 2.68 14.36 -2.56
CA ILE A 61 2.50 15.81 -2.45
C ILE A 61 2.97 16.32 -1.08
N ILE A 62 2.66 15.60 -0.03
CA ILE A 62 3.12 15.93 1.33
C ILE A 62 4.66 15.90 1.38
N LYS A 63 5.27 14.89 0.80
CA LYS A 63 6.74 14.79 0.71
C LYS A 63 7.32 15.99 -0.03
N TRP A 64 6.75 16.35 -1.17
CA TRP A 64 7.17 17.52 -1.94
C TRP A 64 7.06 18.81 -1.13
N PHE A 65 5.95 18.98 -0.40
CA PHE A 65 5.74 20.15 0.44
C PHE A 65 6.90 20.32 1.44
N PHE A 66 7.24 19.26 2.16
CA PHE A 66 8.34 19.31 3.14
C PHE A 66 9.69 19.57 2.50
N LEU A 67 9.94 19.04 1.31
CA LEU A 67 11.18 19.29 0.56
C LEU A 67 11.28 20.75 0.10
N LEU A 68 10.19 21.33 -0.40
CA LEU A 68 10.16 22.71 -0.90
C LEU A 68 10.30 23.73 0.24
N VAL A 69 9.71 23.46 1.39
CA VAL A 69 9.77 24.36 2.56
C VAL A 69 11.05 24.13 3.35
N GLN A 70 11.83 23.12 3.04
CA GLN A 70 13.07 22.76 3.74
C GLN A 70 12.85 22.45 5.23
N ILE A 71 11.67 21.93 5.57
CA ILE A 71 11.34 21.44 6.91
C ILE A 71 11.56 19.94 6.94
N PRO A 72 12.12 19.35 8.04
CA PRO A 72 12.26 17.91 8.14
C PRO A 72 10.90 17.22 8.06
N GLU A 73 10.83 16.15 7.25
CA GLU A 73 9.62 15.34 7.14
C GLU A 73 9.32 14.65 8.47
N PRO A 74 8.04 14.61 8.91
CA PRO A 74 7.69 13.89 10.12
C PRO A 74 8.02 12.40 9.98
N MET A 75 8.68 11.87 10.99
CA MET A 75 9.02 10.45 11.07
C MET A 75 7.97 9.75 11.91
N ILE A 76 7.52 8.59 11.46
CA ILE A 76 6.47 7.81 12.10
C ILE A 76 7.09 6.55 12.71
N ASP A 77 6.90 6.35 14.01
CA ASP A 77 7.25 5.11 14.67
C ASP A 77 6.27 4.01 14.24
N VAL A 78 6.79 2.93 13.68
CA VAL A 78 5.99 1.87 13.07
C VAL A 78 5.28 1.07 14.16
N PHE A 79 4.01 1.41 14.43
CA PHE A 79 3.12 0.68 15.36
C PHE A 79 3.68 0.54 16.79
N GLY A 80 4.48 1.50 17.23
CA GLY A 80 5.13 1.41 18.53
C GLY A 80 6.21 0.33 18.61
N LEU A 81 6.74 -0.08 17.47
CA LEU A 81 7.74 -1.13 17.38
C LEU A 81 9.01 -0.78 18.16
N SER A 82 9.41 0.49 18.18
CA SER A 82 10.56 0.95 18.97
C SER A 82 10.36 0.66 20.46
N PHE A 83 9.16 0.92 20.96
CA PHE A 83 8.82 0.63 22.37
C PHE A 83 8.89 -0.86 22.67
N VAL A 84 8.30 -1.68 21.79
CA VAL A 84 8.32 -3.14 21.94
C VAL A 84 9.76 -3.66 21.93
N LEU A 85 10.59 -3.18 21.01
CA LEU A 85 11.99 -3.58 20.92
C LEU A 85 12.78 -3.18 22.17
N GLN A 86 12.51 -2.01 22.74
CA GLN A 86 13.13 -1.57 23.99
C GLN A 86 12.78 -2.49 25.16
N LEU A 87 11.55 -3.02 25.21
CA LEU A 87 11.15 -3.98 26.24
C LEU A 87 11.96 -5.27 26.15
N PHE A 88 12.43 -5.65 24.97
CA PHE A 88 13.29 -6.81 24.76
C PHE A 88 14.79 -6.48 24.85
N GLY A 89 15.15 -5.26 25.26
CA GLY A 89 16.53 -4.85 25.43
C GLY A 89 17.23 -4.43 24.14
N VAL A 90 16.49 -4.22 23.06
CA VAL A 90 17.03 -3.75 21.77
C VAL A 90 16.87 -2.24 21.70
N GLU A 91 17.98 -1.51 21.70
CA GLU A 91 18.00 -0.05 21.60
C GLU A 91 17.97 0.38 20.14
N THR A 92 16.89 0.05 19.41
CA THR A 92 16.74 0.45 18.02
C THR A 92 15.48 1.28 17.88
N ILE A 93 15.61 2.46 17.27
CA ILE A 93 14.48 3.31 16.92
C ILE A 93 14.08 2.99 15.49
N VAL A 94 12.84 2.50 15.31
CA VAL A 94 12.30 2.16 13.99
C VAL A 94 11.34 3.26 13.58
N GLU A 95 11.88 4.24 12.88
CA GLU A 95 11.09 5.36 12.35
C GLU A 95 11.22 5.39 10.82
N ILE A 96 10.11 5.67 10.15
CA ILE A 96 10.10 5.80 8.70
C ILE A 96 9.45 7.13 8.29
N PRO A 97 9.87 7.71 7.14
CA PRO A 97 9.22 8.90 6.61
C PRO A 97 7.73 8.65 6.33
N ALA A 98 6.91 9.69 6.47
CA ALA A 98 5.46 9.59 6.29
C ALA A 98 5.07 9.01 4.92
N CYS A 99 5.76 9.41 3.85
CA CYS A 99 5.50 8.90 2.51
C CYS A 99 5.76 7.38 2.41
N VAL A 100 6.86 6.91 2.99
CA VAL A 100 7.18 5.46 3.03
C VAL A 100 6.16 4.71 3.88
N PHE A 101 5.70 5.30 4.97
CA PHE A 101 4.65 4.72 5.81
C PHE A 101 3.36 4.51 5.01
N VAL A 102 2.91 5.51 4.25
CA VAL A 102 1.72 5.42 3.40
C VAL A 102 1.89 4.30 2.36
N CYS A 103 3.04 4.25 1.69
CA CYS A 103 3.33 3.20 0.71
C CYS A 103 3.31 1.80 1.36
N THR A 104 3.91 1.66 2.53
CA THR A 104 3.95 0.39 3.27
C THR A 104 2.56 -0.04 3.69
N ALA A 105 1.75 0.89 4.20
CA ALA A 105 0.36 0.61 4.59
C ALA A 105 -0.45 0.12 3.39
N ILE A 106 -0.32 0.76 2.23
CA ILE A 106 -0.99 0.34 0.99
C ILE A 106 -0.52 -1.06 0.59
N MET A 107 0.77 -1.32 0.60
CA MET A 107 1.31 -2.64 0.25
C MET A 107 0.78 -3.74 1.17
N LEU A 108 0.71 -3.49 2.48
CA LEU A 108 0.15 -4.45 3.43
C LEU A 108 -1.32 -4.71 3.18
N MET A 109 -2.12 -3.67 2.96
CA MET A 109 -3.54 -3.79 2.66
C MET A 109 -3.76 -4.61 1.37
N GLU A 110 -2.99 -4.33 0.33
CA GLU A 110 -3.09 -5.04 -0.94
C GLU A 110 -2.62 -6.50 -0.82
N THR A 111 -1.59 -6.76 -0.01
CA THR A 111 -1.12 -8.12 0.26
C THR A 111 -2.22 -8.94 0.96
N PHE A 112 -2.87 -8.38 1.97
CA PHE A 112 -3.99 -9.06 2.63
C PHE A 112 -5.14 -9.32 1.67
N SER A 113 -5.45 -8.38 0.80
CA SER A 113 -6.49 -8.53 -0.22
C SER A 113 -6.15 -9.66 -1.20
N ILE A 114 -4.92 -9.75 -1.65
CA ILE A 114 -4.44 -10.82 -2.54
C ILE A 114 -4.54 -12.19 -1.84
N LEU A 115 -4.11 -12.27 -0.58
CA LEU A 115 -4.20 -13.50 0.20
C LEU A 115 -5.65 -13.94 0.41
N GLU A 116 -6.54 -12.99 0.67
CA GLU A 116 -7.97 -13.25 0.81
C GLU A 116 -8.57 -13.80 -0.48
N ASN A 117 -8.23 -13.20 -1.62
CA ASN A 117 -8.66 -13.68 -2.93
C ASN A 117 -8.11 -15.08 -3.22
N PHE A 118 -6.86 -15.34 -2.86
CA PHE A 118 -6.24 -16.65 -3.02
C PHE A 118 -6.96 -17.71 -2.15
N ALA A 119 -7.29 -17.38 -0.92
CA ALA A 119 -8.04 -18.27 -0.03
C ALA A 119 -9.43 -18.59 -0.59
N ARG A 120 -10.09 -17.61 -1.21
CA ARG A 120 -11.39 -17.81 -1.86
C ARG A 120 -11.30 -18.80 -3.04
N ILE A 121 -10.23 -18.74 -3.84
CA ILE A 121 -9.98 -19.71 -4.91
C ILE A 121 -9.77 -21.10 -4.33
N ASN A 122 -8.90 -21.25 -3.33
CA ASN A 122 -8.60 -22.53 -2.71
C ASN A 122 -9.84 -23.18 -2.07
N THR A 123 -10.68 -22.40 -1.40
CA THR A 123 -11.93 -22.90 -0.79
C THR A 123 -12.83 -23.48 -1.87
N ARG A 124 -12.94 -22.82 -3.02
CA ARG A 124 -13.75 -23.33 -4.13
C ARG A 124 -13.15 -24.59 -4.73
N ALA A 125 -11.84 -24.65 -4.92
CA ALA A 125 -11.17 -25.84 -5.41
C ALA A 125 -11.39 -27.04 -4.47
N ALA A 126 -11.41 -26.81 -3.16
CA ALA A 126 -11.69 -27.85 -2.18
C ALA A 126 -13.15 -28.35 -2.20
N GLN A 127 -14.08 -27.55 -2.71
CA GLN A 127 -15.49 -27.91 -2.87
C GLN A 127 -15.78 -28.69 -4.16
N LEU A 128 -14.86 -28.68 -5.09
CA LEU A 128 -14.98 -29.44 -6.33
C LEU A 128 -14.41 -30.86 -6.15
#